data_5de02313cdd6c453b648e0032a50ca54
#
_entry.id   5de02313cdd6c453b648e0032a50ca54
#
_cell.length_a   1.000
_cell.length_b   1.000
_cell.length_c   1.000
_cell.angle_alpha   90.00
_cell.angle_beta   90.00
_cell.angle_gamma   90.00
#
_symmetry.space_group_name_H-M   'P 1'
#
loop_
_entity.id
_entity.type
_entity.pdbx_description
1 polymer ?
#
loop_
_entity_poly.entity_id
_entity_poly.type
_entity_poly.pdbx_seq_one_letter_code
_entity_poly.pdbx_strand_id
1 'polypeptide(L)'
;YRTIAHNDKKLPSSIREYTPELIEQDLTFLGLIAMQDPPRSEVKEAVELCHSAGIKIVMITGDYGLTAESIARKIGIIKSDTARIVSGTELSKMNDQELKNVLEGEVVFARMAPDQKYRIVCALQEMGNIVAVTGDGVNDSPALKKADIGVAMGITGTDVAKEAADMIL
;
A
#
# COMPACT_ATOMS: atom_id res chain seq x y z
N TYR A 1 -16.70 -15.71 15.13
CA TYR A 1 -18.14 -15.52 14.86
C TYR A 1 -18.95 -16.22 15.93
N ARG A 2 -19.90 -15.54 16.51
CA ARG A 2 -20.94 -16.14 17.35
C ARG A 2 -22.21 -16.23 16.51
N THR A 3 -22.74 -17.44 16.34
CA THR A 3 -24.08 -17.60 15.78
C THR A 3 -25.07 -17.31 16.90
N ILE A 4 -25.82 -16.23 16.76
CA ILE A 4 -26.85 -15.83 17.71
C ILE A 4 -28.14 -16.53 17.25
N ALA A 5 -28.62 -17.50 18.02
CA ALA A 5 -29.90 -18.12 17.78
C ALA A 5 -31.01 -17.08 18.07
N HIS A 6 -32.04 -17.04 17.23
CA HIS A 6 -33.15 -16.08 17.30
C HIS A 6 -33.90 -16.08 18.68
N ASN A 7 -33.62 -17.05 19.55
CA ASN A 7 -34.21 -17.23 20.87
C ASN A 7 -33.19 -17.26 22.01
N ASP A 8 -32.01 -16.68 21.86
CA ASP A 8 -31.05 -16.59 22.97
C ASP A 8 -31.56 -15.54 23.99
N LYS A 9 -32.21 -16.06 25.06
CA LYS A 9 -32.80 -15.24 26.13
C LYS A 9 -31.79 -14.39 26.92
N LYS A 10 -30.50 -14.59 26.68
CA LYS A 10 -29.41 -13.84 27.34
C LYS A 10 -29.00 -12.59 26.59
N LEU A 11 -29.50 -12.39 25.39
CA LEU A 11 -29.11 -11.26 24.55
C LEU A 11 -30.29 -10.28 24.37
N PRO A 12 -30.01 -8.97 24.30
CA PRO A 12 -31.04 -7.97 23.98
C PRO A 12 -31.68 -8.25 22.64
N SER A 13 -32.94 -7.84 22.49
CA SER A 13 -33.71 -8.02 21.24
C SER A 13 -33.23 -7.08 20.10
N SER A 14 -32.52 -6.02 20.44
CA SER A 14 -31.97 -5.04 19.48
C SER A 14 -30.46 -5.18 19.32
N ILE A 15 -30.01 -5.25 18.06
CA ILE A 15 -28.57 -5.22 17.71
C ILE A 15 -27.88 -3.97 18.23
N ARG A 16 -28.61 -2.86 18.38
CA ARG A 16 -28.06 -1.59 18.89
C ARG A 16 -27.63 -1.64 20.34
N GLU A 17 -28.11 -2.62 21.08
CA GLU A 17 -27.79 -2.82 22.50
C GLU A 17 -26.63 -3.81 22.69
N TYR A 18 -26.06 -4.35 21.60
CA TYR A 18 -24.93 -5.27 21.66
C TYR A 18 -23.65 -4.52 21.94
N THR A 19 -22.97 -4.95 23.01
CA THR A 19 -21.61 -4.50 23.34
C THR A 19 -20.62 -5.67 23.17
N PRO A 20 -19.32 -5.40 22.96
CA PRO A 20 -18.30 -6.45 22.91
C PRO A 20 -18.34 -7.35 24.15
N GLU A 21 -18.48 -6.78 25.32
CA GLU A 21 -18.50 -7.51 26.60
C GLU A 21 -19.69 -8.48 26.70
N LEU A 22 -20.80 -8.17 26.01
CA LEU A 22 -22.00 -9.00 26.01
C LEU A 22 -21.92 -10.12 24.98
N ILE A 23 -21.35 -9.87 23.80
CA ILE A 23 -21.38 -10.81 22.68
C ILE A 23 -20.08 -11.59 22.49
N GLU A 24 -18.95 -11.10 23.04
CA GLU A 24 -17.63 -11.75 22.91
C GLU A 24 -17.34 -12.72 24.08
N GLN A 25 -18.38 -13.35 24.61
CA GLN A 25 -18.26 -14.36 25.66
C GLN A 25 -18.52 -15.77 25.08
N ASP A 26 -17.87 -16.76 25.64
CA ASP A 26 -18.05 -18.18 25.30
C ASP A 26 -17.96 -18.46 23.78
N LEU A 27 -17.05 -17.74 23.09
CA LEU A 27 -16.87 -17.90 21.66
C LEU A 27 -16.24 -19.26 21.33
N THR A 28 -16.78 -19.92 20.31
CA THR A 28 -16.17 -21.12 19.73
C THR A 28 -15.40 -20.73 18.47
N PHE A 29 -14.11 -21.10 18.40
CA PHE A 29 -13.33 -20.89 17.18
C PHE A 29 -13.85 -21.80 16.08
N LEU A 30 -14.42 -21.22 15.03
CA LEU A 30 -14.97 -21.94 13.88
C LEU A 30 -13.94 -22.11 12.75
N GLY A 31 -13.03 -21.17 12.61
CA GLY A 31 -12.04 -21.18 11.55
C GLY A 31 -11.60 -19.77 11.14
N LEU A 32 -10.74 -19.73 10.13
CA LEU A 32 -10.25 -18.51 9.51
C LEU A 32 -10.78 -18.42 8.08
N ILE A 33 -11.18 -17.23 7.69
CA ILE A 33 -11.50 -16.89 6.29
C ILE A 33 -10.43 -15.91 5.83
N ALA A 34 -9.65 -16.30 4.82
CA ALA A 34 -8.71 -15.43 4.16
C ALA A 34 -9.38 -14.73 2.97
N MET A 35 -9.22 -13.43 2.89
CA MET A 35 -9.67 -12.62 1.75
C MET A 35 -8.45 -11.94 1.13
N GLN A 36 -8.37 -11.99 -0.18
CA GLN A 36 -7.31 -11.33 -0.95
C GLN A 36 -7.91 -10.72 -2.21
N ASP A 37 -7.58 -9.46 -2.46
CA ASP A 37 -7.83 -8.82 -3.75
C ASP A 37 -6.62 -9.10 -4.64
N PRO A 38 -6.76 -9.88 -5.74
CA PRO A 38 -5.64 -10.24 -6.58
C PRO A 38 -5.20 -9.03 -7.42
N PRO A 39 -3.89 -8.91 -7.72
CA PRO A 39 -3.43 -7.94 -8.71
C PRO A 39 -4.13 -8.17 -10.06
N ARG A 40 -4.35 -7.10 -10.82
CA ARG A 40 -4.88 -7.20 -12.18
C ARG A 40 -3.93 -8.02 -13.05
N SER A 41 -4.46 -8.77 -14.00
CA SER A 41 -3.70 -9.72 -14.83
C SER A 41 -2.58 -9.06 -15.63
N GLU A 42 -2.82 -7.84 -16.13
CA GLU A 42 -1.91 -7.06 -16.97
C GLU A 42 -0.73 -6.43 -16.22
N VAL A 43 -0.80 -6.31 -14.88
CA VAL A 43 0.22 -5.60 -14.10
C VAL A 43 1.58 -6.28 -14.18
N LYS A 44 1.62 -7.62 -14.19
CA LYS A 44 2.89 -8.35 -14.28
C LYS A 44 3.62 -8.06 -15.58
N GLU A 45 2.92 -8.06 -16.70
CA GLU A 45 3.47 -7.74 -18.02
C GLU A 45 3.96 -6.28 -18.06
N ALA A 46 3.19 -5.34 -17.51
CA ALA A 46 3.58 -3.94 -17.41
C ALA A 46 4.87 -3.76 -16.59
N VAL A 47 5.01 -4.48 -15.47
CA VAL A 47 6.24 -4.48 -14.66
C VAL A 47 7.42 -5.02 -15.45
N GLU A 48 7.25 -6.10 -16.19
CA GLU A 48 8.30 -6.67 -17.04
C GLU A 48 8.73 -5.70 -18.16
N LEU A 49 7.80 -4.99 -18.77
CA LEU A 49 8.09 -3.95 -19.77
C LEU A 49 8.89 -2.79 -19.15
N CYS A 50 8.51 -2.30 -17.99
CA CYS A 50 9.27 -1.28 -17.26
C CYS A 50 10.71 -1.73 -16.99
N HIS A 51 10.90 -2.94 -16.47
CA HIS A 51 12.23 -3.48 -16.23
C HIS A 51 13.07 -3.61 -17.51
N SER A 52 12.46 -4.04 -18.62
CA SER A 52 13.14 -4.13 -19.92
C SER A 52 13.56 -2.77 -20.49
N ALA A 53 12.82 -1.73 -20.14
CA ALA A 53 13.14 -0.34 -20.46
C ALA A 53 14.15 0.31 -19.50
N GLY A 54 14.67 -0.42 -18.52
CA GLY A 54 15.59 0.10 -17.51
C GLY A 54 14.92 0.96 -16.43
N ILE A 55 13.59 0.89 -16.31
CA ILE A 55 12.84 1.63 -15.31
C ILE A 55 12.79 0.82 -14.01
N LYS A 56 13.30 1.42 -12.93
CA LYS A 56 13.19 0.86 -11.59
C LYS A 56 11.81 1.14 -11.02
N ILE A 57 11.17 0.12 -10.46
CA ILE A 57 9.87 0.25 -9.80
C ILE A 57 10.05 0.15 -8.30
N VAL A 58 9.49 1.11 -7.56
CA VAL A 58 9.43 1.13 -6.09
C VAL A 58 7.97 1.12 -5.67
N MET A 59 7.55 0.10 -4.92
CA MET A 59 6.20 0.02 -4.39
C MET A 59 6.12 0.79 -3.07
N ILE A 60 5.15 1.71 -2.97
CA ILE A 60 4.85 2.47 -1.77
C ILE A 60 3.36 2.33 -1.47
N THR A 61 3.01 1.73 -0.34
CA THR A 61 1.62 1.41 0.01
C THR A 61 1.28 1.73 1.46
N GLY A 62 0.00 1.96 1.73
CA GLY A 62 -0.56 1.99 3.08
C GLY A 62 -0.80 0.60 3.67
N ASP A 63 -0.70 -0.46 2.88
CA ASP A 63 -0.96 -1.83 3.28
C ASP A 63 0.11 -2.41 4.22
N TYR A 64 -0.23 -3.55 4.83
CA TYR A 64 0.66 -4.27 5.72
C TYR A 64 1.85 -4.88 4.96
N GLY A 65 3.04 -4.88 5.59
CA GLY A 65 4.30 -5.27 4.95
C GLY A 65 4.29 -6.64 4.28
N LEU A 66 3.76 -7.66 4.96
CA LEU A 66 3.69 -9.03 4.40
C LEU A 66 2.78 -9.11 3.18
N THR A 67 1.67 -8.37 3.19
CA THR A 67 0.76 -8.28 2.05
C THR A 67 1.44 -7.58 0.87
N ALA A 68 2.08 -6.45 1.13
CA ALA A 68 2.80 -5.68 0.12
C ALA A 68 3.95 -6.50 -0.50
N GLU A 69 4.72 -7.21 0.32
CA GLU A 69 5.79 -8.11 -0.15
C GLU A 69 5.24 -9.23 -1.05
N SER A 70 4.19 -9.92 -0.59
CA SER A 70 3.57 -11.00 -1.35
C SER A 70 3.09 -10.53 -2.72
N ILE A 71 2.46 -9.36 -2.78
CA ILE A 71 1.99 -8.75 -4.03
C ILE A 71 3.19 -8.37 -4.90
N ALA A 72 4.18 -7.66 -4.36
CA ALA A 72 5.36 -7.21 -5.09
C ALA A 72 6.16 -8.37 -5.72
N ARG A 73 6.28 -9.49 -5.00
CA ARG A 73 6.88 -10.72 -5.55
C ARG A 73 6.03 -11.33 -6.66
N LYS A 74 4.71 -11.41 -6.45
CA LYS A 74 3.78 -12.01 -7.43
C LYS A 74 3.76 -11.27 -8.76
N ILE A 75 3.86 -9.92 -8.74
CA ILE A 75 3.87 -9.10 -9.96
C ILE A 75 5.27 -8.81 -10.49
N GLY A 76 6.33 -9.29 -9.81
CA GLY A 76 7.71 -9.20 -10.30
C GLY A 76 8.46 -7.90 -10.00
N ILE A 77 7.93 -7.04 -9.11
CA ILE A 77 8.66 -5.85 -8.61
C ILE A 77 9.86 -6.29 -7.77
N ILE A 78 9.68 -7.34 -6.93
CA ILE A 78 10.75 -7.97 -6.16
C ILE A 78 11.12 -9.30 -6.82
N LYS A 79 12.40 -9.48 -7.10
CA LYS A 79 12.99 -10.72 -7.64
C LYS A 79 14.00 -11.34 -6.67
N SER A 80 14.68 -10.51 -5.87
CA SER A 80 15.71 -10.94 -4.92
C SER A 80 15.11 -11.39 -3.59
N ASP A 81 15.75 -12.37 -2.95
CA ASP A 81 15.45 -12.77 -1.58
C ASP A 81 15.98 -11.75 -0.55
N THR A 82 16.84 -10.82 -0.97
CA THR A 82 17.43 -9.76 -0.13
C THR A 82 16.66 -8.44 -0.19
N ALA A 83 15.52 -8.40 -0.87
CA ALA A 83 14.66 -7.22 -0.94
C ALA A 83 14.22 -6.75 0.46
N ARG A 84 14.27 -5.45 0.71
CA ARG A 84 13.86 -4.87 2.00
C ARG A 84 12.39 -4.47 1.99
N ILE A 85 11.74 -4.76 3.10
CA ILE A 85 10.40 -4.25 3.39
C ILE A 85 10.55 -3.22 4.52
N VAL A 86 10.35 -1.95 4.19
CA VAL A 86 10.51 -0.83 5.12
C VAL A 86 9.14 -0.36 5.57
N SER A 87 8.91 -0.33 6.87
CA SER A 87 7.68 0.22 7.44
C SER A 87 7.77 1.75 7.63
N GLY A 88 6.59 2.42 7.70
CA GLY A 88 6.55 3.86 8.00
C GLY A 88 7.24 4.22 9.31
N THR A 89 7.13 3.38 10.33
CA THR A 89 7.82 3.56 11.62
C THR A 89 9.35 3.44 11.48
N GLU A 90 9.82 2.54 10.63
CA GLU A 90 11.25 2.38 10.35
C GLU A 90 11.77 3.57 9.53
N LEU A 91 11.05 3.98 8.48
CA LEU A 91 11.41 5.14 7.66
C LEU A 91 11.53 6.43 8.48
N SER A 92 10.64 6.61 9.48
CA SER A 92 10.68 7.80 10.36
C SER A 92 11.94 7.88 11.23
N LYS A 93 12.65 6.78 11.41
CA LYS A 93 13.91 6.70 12.18
C LYS A 93 15.14 6.82 11.31
N MET A 94 15.00 6.63 10.00
CA MET A 94 16.10 6.71 9.04
C MET A 94 16.49 8.15 8.79
N ASN A 95 17.79 8.42 8.72
CA ASN A 95 18.32 9.65 8.11
C ASN A 95 18.27 9.56 6.58
N ASP A 96 18.59 10.66 5.89
CA ASP A 96 18.46 10.71 4.43
C ASP A 96 19.50 9.84 3.72
N GLN A 97 20.69 9.66 4.30
CA GLN A 97 21.69 8.76 3.73
C GLN A 97 21.29 7.29 3.85
N GLU A 98 20.69 6.90 4.98
CA GLU A 98 20.17 5.54 5.17
C GLU A 98 19.02 5.26 4.21
N LEU A 99 18.13 6.22 3.97
CA LEU A 99 17.07 6.10 2.99
C LEU A 99 17.62 5.93 1.57
N LYS A 100 18.61 6.73 1.18
CA LYS A 100 19.26 6.62 -0.14
C LYS A 100 19.91 5.24 -0.32
N ASN A 101 20.61 4.74 0.68
CA ASN A 101 21.23 3.40 0.63
C ASN A 101 20.17 2.29 0.45
N VAL A 102 19.02 2.41 1.10
CA VAL A 102 17.89 1.47 0.93
C VAL A 102 17.30 1.57 -0.47
N LEU A 103 17.22 2.77 -1.02
CA LEU A 103 16.68 3.01 -2.36
C LEU A 103 17.60 2.52 -3.49
N GLU A 104 18.86 2.19 -3.25
CA GLU A 104 19.74 1.56 -4.24
C GLU A 104 19.29 0.13 -4.57
N GLY A 105 18.79 -0.62 -3.58
CA GLY A 105 18.33 -2.00 -3.72
C GLY A 105 16.87 -2.15 -4.14
N GLU A 106 16.40 -3.40 -4.14
CA GLU A 106 14.97 -3.71 -4.23
C GLU A 106 14.30 -3.42 -2.88
N VAL A 107 13.29 -2.58 -2.89
CA VAL A 107 12.59 -2.16 -1.65
C VAL A 107 11.10 -1.98 -1.88
N VAL A 108 10.33 -2.35 -0.86
CA VAL A 108 8.90 -2.04 -0.72
C VAL A 108 8.70 -1.22 0.53
N PHE A 109 7.99 -0.13 0.42
CA PHE A 109 7.59 0.72 1.52
C PHE A 109 6.14 0.44 1.89
N ALA A 110 5.91 -0.02 3.12
CA ALA A 110 4.61 -0.44 3.62
C ALA A 110 4.15 0.42 4.81
N ARG A 111 2.85 0.59 4.99
CA ARG A 111 2.28 1.45 6.06
C ARG A 111 2.76 2.89 5.98
N MET A 112 2.87 3.42 4.76
CA MET A 112 3.36 4.78 4.53
C MET A 112 2.26 5.83 4.70
N ALA A 113 2.58 6.89 5.42
CA ALA A 113 1.81 8.13 5.46
C ALA A 113 2.12 9.01 4.22
N PRO A 114 1.26 9.99 3.90
CA PRO A 114 1.44 10.85 2.72
C PRO A 114 2.77 11.62 2.69
N ASP A 115 3.20 12.16 3.82
CA ASP A 115 4.47 12.87 4.00
C ASP A 115 5.68 11.97 3.76
N GLN A 116 5.57 10.69 4.13
CA GLN A 116 6.61 9.69 3.90
C GLN A 116 6.72 9.33 2.41
N LYS A 117 5.61 9.26 1.67
CA LYS A 117 5.62 9.10 0.21
C LYS A 117 6.35 10.27 -0.46
N TYR A 118 6.03 11.48 -0.05
CA TYR A 118 6.71 12.69 -0.51
C TYR A 118 8.22 12.64 -0.24
N ARG A 119 8.65 12.23 0.96
CA ARG A 119 10.06 12.11 1.34
C ARG A 119 10.82 11.11 0.46
N ILE A 120 10.21 9.99 0.12
CA ILE A 120 10.81 8.98 -0.77
C ILE A 120 11.04 9.57 -2.17
N VAL A 121 10.06 10.30 -2.71
CA VAL A 121 10.19 10.98 -4.00
C VAL A 121 11.35 11.98 -3.98
N CYS A 122 11.44 12.81 -2.95
CA CYS A 122 12.55 13.75 -2.79
C CYS A 122 13.91 13.05 -2.78
N ALA A 123 14.04 11.97 -2.01
CA ALA A 123 15.28 11.20 -1.92
C ALA A 123 15.69 10.60 -3.27
N LEU A 124 14.75 10.06 -4.05
CA LEU A 124 15.01 9.56 -5.40
C LEU A 124 15.47 10.66 -6.35
N GLN A 125 14.84 11.84 -6.31
CA GLN A 125 15.25 13.00 -7.11
C GLN A 125 16.65 13.51 -6.73
N GLU A 126 16.97 13.57 -5.43
CA GLU A 126 18.30 13.94 -4.93
C GLU A 126 19.39 12.95 -5.34
N MET A 127 19.03 11.68 -5.61
CA MET A 127 19.94 10.69 -6.20
C MET A 127 20.12 10.86 -7.71
N GLY A 128 19.49 11.88 -8.31
CA GLY A 128 19.59 12.19 -9.74
C GLY A 128 18.63 11.40 -10.63
N ASN A 129 17.61 10.74 -10.05
CA ASN A 129 16.63 10.02 -10.83
C ASN A 129 15.50 10.94 -11.32
N ILE A 130 14.97 10.64 -12.49
CA ILE A 130 13.68 11.17 -12.96
C ILE A 130 12.58 10.27 -12.39
N VAL A 131 11.69 10.84 -11.60
CA VAL A 131 10.71 10.09 -10.81
C VAL A 131 9.31 10.28 -11.38
N ALA A 132 8.68 9.19 -11.81
CA ALA A 132 7.25 9.14 -12.07
C ALA A 132 6.52 8.53 -10.87
N VAL A 133 5.42 9.14 -10.46
CA VAL A 133 4.55 8.62 -9.38
C VAL A 133 3.18 8.32 -9.93
N THR A 134 2.65 7.14 -9.65
CA THR A 134 1.25 6.81 -9.92
C THR A 134 0.45 6.80 -8.63
N GLY A 135 -0.76 7.33 -8.65
CA GLY A 135 -1.64 7.34 -7.48
C GLY A 135 -3.10 7.57 -7.82
N ASP A 136 -3.99 7.18 -6.93
CA ASP A 136 -5.45 7.30 -7.09
C ASP A 136 -6.14 8.04 -5.93
N GLY A 137 -5.45 8.18 -4.80
CA GLY A 137 -5.99 8.74 -3.57
C GLY A 137 -5.55 10.16 -3.25
N VAL A 138 -6.29 10.82 -2.39
CA VAL A 138 -5.93 12.14 -1.82
C VAL A 138 -4.56 12.08 -1.13
N ASN A 139 -4.24 10.94 -0.52
CA ASN A 139 -2.97 10.71 0.18
C ASN A 139 -1.75 10.66 -0.75
N ASP A 140 -1.97 10.50 -2.06
CA ASP A 140 -0.89 10.45 -3.05
C ASP A 140 -0.59 11.83 -3.64
N SER A 141 -1.49 12.79 -3.49
CA SER A 141 -1.40 14.12 -4.11
C SER A 141 -0.11 14.87 -3.81
N PRO A 142 0.45 14.85 -2.58
CA PRO A 142 1.74 15.49 -2.34
C PRO A 142 2.89 14.84 -3.11
N ALA A 143 2.89 13.52 -3.24
CA ALA A 143 3.89 12.76 -3.98
C ALA A 143 3.72 12.94 -5.51
N LEU A 144 2.48 12.90 -6.00
CA LEU A 144 2.14 13.17 -7.41
C LEU A 144 2.66 14.55 -7.85
N LYS A 145 2.37 15.59 -7.04
CA LYS A 145 2.77 16.96 -7.34
C LYS A 145 4.28 17.18 -7.23
N LYS A 146 4.97 16.38 -6.41
CA LYS A 146 6.43 16.50 -6.20
C LYS A 146 7.22 15.77 -7.28
N ALA A 147 6.69 14.70 -7.84
CA ALA A 147 7.32 13.92 -8.89
C ALA A 147 7.69 14.77 -10.12
N ASP A 148 8.60 14.27 -10.95
CA ASP A 148 8.86 14.87 -12.26
C ASP A 148 7.72 14.57 -13.23
N ILE A 149 6.99 13.47 -13.02
CA ILE A 149 5.78 13.09 -13.74
C ILE A 149 4.77 12.49 -12.75
N GLY A 150 3.71 13.22 -12.43
CA GLY A 150 2.57 12.74 -11.66
C GLY A 150 1.54 12.09 -12.58
N VAL A 151 1.10 10.88 -12.27
CA VAL A 151 0.11 10.14 -13.06
C VAL A 151 -1.06 9.71 -12.17
N ALA A 152 -2.25 10.21 -12.45
CA ALA A 152 -3.48 9.83 -11.72
C ALA A 152 -4.32 8.82 -12.51
N MET A 153 -5.02 7.95 -11.76
CA MET A 153 -5.98 7.02 -12.35
C MET A 153 -7.25 7.76 -12.79
N GLY A 154 -7.68 7.57 -14.05
CA GLY A 154 -8.83 8.29 -14.61
C GLY A 154 -10.17 7.81 -14.06
N ILE A 155 -10.38 6.50 -13.97
CA ILE A 155 -11.66 5.92 -13.53
C ILE A 155 -11.75 5.88 -12.00
N THR A 156 -10.71 5.39 -11.33
CA THR A 156 -10.69 5.18 -9.86
C THR A 156 -10.07 6.33 -9.08
N GLY A 157 -9.34 7.23 -9.76
CA GLY A 157 -8.66 8.35 -9.11
C GLY A 157 -9.62 9.40 -8.58
N THR A 158 -9.31 9.93 -7.39
CA THR A 158 -10.03 11.07 -6.80
C THR A 158 -9.76 12.34 -7.58
N ASP A 159 -10.68 13.32 -7.53
CA ASP A 159 -10.49 14.61 -8.19
C ASP A 159 -9.22 15.32 -7.70
N VAL A 160 -8.90 15.21 -6.41
CA VAL A 160 -7.68 15.77 -5.80
C VAL A 160 -6.40 15.15 -6.39
N ALA A 161 -6.40 13.83 -6.62
CA ALA A 161 -5.27 13.16 -7.26
C ALA A 161 -5.12 13.60 -8.73
N LYS A 162 -6.24 13.72 -9.45
CA LYS A 162 -6.26 14.19 -10.85
C LYS A 162 -5.78 15.63 -11.01
N GLU A 163 -6.16 16.52 -10.08
CA GLU A 163 -5.69 17.93 -10.06
C GLU A 163 -4.19 18.05 -9.72
N ALA A 164 -3.66 17.08 -8.97
CA ALA A 164 -2.24 17.07 -8.59
C ALA A 164 -1.32 16.46 -9.65
N ALA A 165 -1.88 15.75 -10.63
CA ALA A 165 -1.13 14.96 -11.61
C ALA A 165 -0.92 15.73 -12.92
N ASP A 166 0.17 15.40 -13.63
CA ASP A 166 0.47 15.92 -14.97
C ASP A 166 -0.27 15.12 -16.05
N MET A 167 -0.59 13.86 -15.76
CA MET A 167 -1.24 12.93 -16.68
C MET A 167 -2.36 12.16 -15.99
N ILE A 168 -3.42 11.89 -16.73
CA ILE A 168 -4.55 11.08 -16.28
C ILE A 168 -4.69 9.88 -17.24
N LEU A 169 -4.69 8.65 -16.69
CA LEU A 169 -4.82 7.39 -17.43
C LEU A 169 -6.25 6.85 -17.40
#